data_f2ea6f1c270b7fa32663adf9f9e933b0
#
_entry.id   f2ea6f1c270b7fa32663adf9f9e933b0
#
_cell.length_a   1.000
_cell.length_b   1.000
_cell.length_c   1.000
_cell.angle_alpha   90.00
_cell.angle_beta   90.00
_cell.angle_gamma   90.00
#
_symmetry.space_group_name_H-M   'P 1'
#
loop_
_entity.id
_entity.type
_entity.pdbx_description
1 polymer ?
#
loop_
_entity_poly.entity_id
_entity_poly.type
_entity_poly.pdbx_seq_one_letter_code
_entity_poly.pdbx_strand_id
1 'polypeptide(L)'
;GEGLRDRSSRPRRSPRRTAPAIEAAILRARSELRAGPHVVGWAVGVAASTVHAVLRRHGRSRLVPPAPREEIVRYERERPGELVHVDCKKLGRILAPGHRVTGDRSQRAGGKAGWLYVFAAIDDATRLGFARTYPDESAASAIAFLEELVRFYNRHGIVVERVLTDNGTCFKRRWAEACTGHGIAVRKTRPYRPQTNG
;
A
#
# COMPACT_ATOMS: atom_id res chain seq x y z
N GLY A 1 -7.12 -46.33 41.50
CA GLY A 1 -7.77 -45.42 40.60
C GLY A 1 -7.12 -45.15 39.24
N GLU A 2 -6.24 -46.00 38.68
CA GLU A 2 -5.64 -45.77 37.33
C GLU A 2 -6.52 -46.20 36.16
N GLY A 3 -7.60 -46.93 36.39
CA GLY A 3 -8.52 -47.41 35.36
C GLY A 3 -9.53 -46.42 34.81
N LEU A 4 -9.67 -45.21 35.41
CA LEU A 4 -10.64 -44.21 35.05
C LEU A 4 -10.06 -43.02 34.20
N ARG A 5 -8.81 -43.14 33.76
CA ARG A 5 -8.25 -42.13 32.83
C ARG A 5 -8.67 -42.45 31.41
N ASP A 6 -9.27 -41.49 30.76
CA ASP A 6 -9.63 -41.57 29.36
C ASP A 6 -8.40 -41.91 28.50
N ARG A 7 -8.48 -43.02 27.77
CA ARG A 7 -7.42 -43.39 26.85
C ARG A 7 -7.61 -42.68 25.52
N SER A 8 -6.53 -42.25 24.89
CA SER A 8 -6.58 -41.63 23.56
C SER A 8 -7.30 -42.55 22.56
N SER A 9 -8.38 -42.04 21.95
CA SER A 9 -9.10 -42.72 20.86
C SER A 9 -8.34 -42.73 19.53
N ARG A 10 -7.14 -42.17 19.50
CA ARG A 10 -6.32 -42.07 18.29
C ARG A 10 -5.91 -43.46 17.79
N PRO A 11 -6.12 -43.76 16.49
CA PRO A 11 -5.71 -45.04 15.92
C PRO A 11 -4.21 -45.31 16.11
N ARG A 12 -3.85 -46.50 16.52
CA ARG A 12 -2.43 -46.92 16.66
C ARG A 12 -1.72 -47.08 15.31
N ARG A 13 -2.46 -47.32 14.23
CA ARG A 13 -1.96 -47.45 12.87
C ARG A 13 -2.73 -46.50 11.95
N SER A 14 -2.00 -45.84 11.05
CA SER A 14 -2.56 -44.96 10.02
C SER A 14 -2.00 -45.34 8.65
N PRO A 15 -2.60 -46.36 7.97
CA PRO A 15 -2.05 -46.89 6.71
C PRO A 15 -1.93 -45.85 5.59
N ARG A 16 -2.76 -44.81 5.62
CA ARG A 16 -2.76 -43.73 4.65
C ARG A 16 -1.89 -42.53 5.07
N ARG A 17 -1.05 -42.69 6.10
CA ARG A 17 -0.14 -41.62 6.51
C ARG A 17 0.91 -41.37 5.42
N THR A 18 1.18 -40.10 5.13
CA THR A 18 2.27 -39.70 4.22
C THR A 18 3.59 -40.37 4.64
N ALA A 19 4.30 -40.95 3.68
CA ALA A 19 5.56 -41.63 3.92
C ALA A 19 6.59 -40.68 4.57
N PRO A 20 7.44 -41.19 5.49
CA PRO A 20 8.43 -40.34 6.20
C PRO A 20 9.35 -39.56 5.26
N ALA A 21 9.75 -40.13 4.14
CA ALA A 21 10.58 -39.47 3.13
C ALA A 21 9.89 -38.25 2.51
N ILE A 22 8.59 -38.37 2.22
CA ILE A 22 7.78 -37.26 1.68
C ILE A 22 7.54 -36.20 2.77
N GLU A 23 7.29 -36.59 4.02
CA GLU A 23 7.18 -35.62 5.12
C GLU A 23 8.48 -34.83 5.27
N ALA A 24 9.64 -35.46 5.22
CA ALA A 24 10.94 -34.80 5.28
C ALA A 24 11.17 -33.85 4.11
N ALA A 25 10.79 -34.25 2.88
CA ALA A 25 10.89 -33.42 1.71
C ALA A 25 9.99 -32.15 1.83
N ILE A 26 8.75 -32.29 2.31
CA ILE A 26 7.84 -31.18 2.58
C ILE A 26 8.44 -30.20 3.60
N LEU A 27 9.02 -30.70 4.69
CA LEU A 27 9.60 -29.87 5.74
C LEU A 27 10.83 -29.10 5.25
N ARG A 28 11.69 -29.75 4.44
CA ARG A 28 12.82 -29.08 3.78
C ARG A 28 12.35 -27.99 2.83
N ALA A 29 11.51 -28.33 1.86
CA ALA A 29 10.98 -27.38 0.91
C ALA A 29 10.26 -26.20 1.60
N ARG A 30 9.54 -26.44 2.71
CA ARG A 30 8.93 -25.38 3.51
C ARG A 30 9.96 -24.41 4.07
N SER A 31 11.07 -24.91 4.57
CA SER A 31 12.14 -24.09 5.16
C SER A 31 12.92 -23.30 4.09
N GLU A 32 13.23 -23.94 2.98
CA GLU A 32 14.01 -23.36 1.87
C GLU A 32 13.20 -22.30 1.10
N LEU A 33 11.99 -22.66 0.66
CA LEU A 33 11.14 -21.81 -0.17
C LEU A 33 10.39 -20.73 0.66
N ARG A 34 10.26 -20.93 1.98
CA ARG A 34 9.45 -20.07 2.87
C ARG A 34 8.05 -19.77 2.29
N ALA A 35 7.46 -20.76 1.64
CA ALA A 35 6.24 -20.60 0.84
C ALA A 35 5.06 -21.38 1.43
N GLY A 36 3.84 -21.06 1.00
CA GLY A 36 2.60 -21.72 1.40
C GLY A 36 2.46 -23.14 0.87
N PRO A 37 1.43 -23.90 1.35
CA PRO A 37 1.24 -25.32 0.98
C PRO A 37 1.12 -25.58 -0.52
N HIS A 38 0.58 -24.64 -1.30
CA HIS A 38 0.45 -24.79 -2.76
C HIS A 38 1.81 -24.85 -3.45
N VAL A 39 2.69 -23.89 -3.14
CA VAL A 39 4.04 -23.84 -3.75
C VAL A 39 4.90 -25.02 -3.29
N VAL A 40 4.86 -25.36 -2.00
CA VAL A 40 5.56 -26.52 -1.47
C VAL A 40 5.03 -27.83 -2.10
N GLY A 41 3.70 -27.92 -2.26
CA GLY A 41 3.07 -29.09 -2.88
C GLY A 41 3.50 -29.27 -4.34
N TRP A 42 3.56 -28.18 -5.09
CA TRP A 42 4.07 -28.21 -6.46
C TRP A 42 5.54 -28.63 -6.53
N ALA A 43 6.40 -28.11 -5.64
CA ALA A 43 7.82 -28.43 -5.61
C ALA A 43 8.11 -29.90 -5.21
N VAL A 44 7.27 -30.50 -4.38
CA VAL A 44 7.45 -31.90 -3.88
C VAL A 44 6.59 -32.90 -4.66
N GLY A 45 5.69 -32.44 -5.54
CA GLY A 45 4.80 -33.32 -6.31
C GLY A 45 3.65 -33.92 -5.49
N VAL A 46 3.14 -33.22 -4.46
CA VAL A 46 2.03 -33.67 -3.63
C VAL A 46 0.93 -32.63 -3.50
N ALA A 47 -0.29 -33.07 -3.21
CA ALA A 47 -1.43 -32.15 -3.03
C ALA A 47 -1.20 -31.18 -1.87
N ALA A 48 -1.63 -29.93 -2.04
CA ALA A 48 -1.51 -28.87 -1.03
C ALA A 48 -2.18 -29.25 0.30
N SER A 49 -3.28 -30.00 0.27
CA SER A 49 -3.96 -30.55 1.45
C SER A 49 -3.06 -31.51 2.25
N THR A 50 -2.32 -32.36 1.55
CA THR A 50 -1.33 -33.26 2.16
C THR A 50 -0.20 -32.47 2.82
N VAL A 51 0.33 -31.46 2.12
CA VAL A 51 1.35 -30.55 2.67
C VAL A 51 0.82 -29.86 3.93
N HIS A 52 -0.39 -29.31 3.88
CA HIS A 52 -1.00 -28.64 5.04
C HIS A 52 -1.15 -29.60 6.23
N ALA A 53 -1.62 -30.83 5.99
CA ALA A 53 -1.78 -31.84 7.04
C ALA A 53 -0.42 -32.22 7.68
N VAL A 54 0.64 -32.35 6.87
CA VAL A 54 2.00 -32.61 7.35
C VAL A 54 2.50 -31.42 8.18
N LEU A 55 2.44 -30.21 7.63
CA LEU A 55 2.89 -28.99 8.31
C LEU A 55 2.17 -28.77 9.65
N ARG A 56 0.85 -29.03 9.68
CA ARG A 56 0.05 -28.94 10.91
C ARG A 56 0.53 -29.96 11.96
N ARG A 57 0.82 -31.18 11.54
CA ARG A 57 1.29 -32.26 12.41
C ARG A 57 2.63 -31.93 13.05
N HIS A 58 3.50 -31.25 12.32
CA HIS A 58 4.81 -30.78 12.78
C HIS A 58 4.84 -29.39 13.39
N GLY A 59 3.67 -28.77 13.65
CA GLY A 59 3.58 -27.42 14.23
C GLY A 59 4.10 -26.30 13.34
N ARG A 60 4.25 -26.56 12.01
CA ARG A 60 4.81 -25.59 11.03
C ARG A 60 3.78 -25.06 10.04
N SER A 61 2.50 -25.07 10.39
CA SER A 61 1.42 -24.59 9.52
C SER A 61 1.51 -23.07 9.24
N ARG A 62 2.04 -22.29 10.19
CA ARG A 62 2.29 -20.85 9.99
C ARG A 62 3.72 -20.61 9.51
N LEU A 63 3.88 -19.67 8.58
CA LEU A 63 5.21 -19.16 8.25
C LEU A 63 5.70 -18.31 9.43
N VAL A 64 6.97 -18.45 9.76
CA VAL A 64 7.62 -17.50 10.67
C VAL A 64 7.55 -16.13 9.99
N PRO A 65 6.99 -15.10 10.64
CA PRO A 65 6.99 -13.76 10.08
C PRO A 65 8.43 -13.37 9.68
N PRO A 66 8.60 -12.57 8.63
CA PRO A 66 9.90 -11.95 8.40
C PRO A 66 10.32 -11.19 9.66
N ALA A 67 11.62 -11.06 9.88
CA ALA A 67 12.14 -10.25 10.97
C ALA A 67 11.42 -8.89 11.01
N PRO A 68 11.19 -8.31 12.21
CA PRO A 68 10.59 -7.00 12.32
C PRO A 68 11.27 -6.07 11.32
N ARG A 69 10.48 -5.34 10.54
CA ARG A 69 11.05 -4.31 9.69
C ARG A 69 11.79 -3.35 10.60
N GLU A 70 12.98 -2.93 10.19
CA GLU A 70 13.67 -1.83 10.85
C GLU A 70 12.68 -0.70 11.09
N GLU A 71 12.72 -0.14 12.28
CA GLU A 71 11.86 0.97 12.66
C GLU A 71 12.02 2.06 11.62
N ILE A 72 10.92 2.45 10.99
CA ILE A 72 10.96 3.55 10.01
C ILE A 72 11.23 4.81 10.83
N VAL A 73 12.47 5.25 10.83
CA VAL A 73 12.83 6.55 11.39
C VAL A 73 12.13 7.60 10.53
N ARG A 74 11.03 8.11 11.03
CA ARG A 74 10.36 9.28 10.45
C ARG A 74 11.26 10.47 10.74
N TYR A 75 11.88 11.03 9.71
CA TYR A 75 12.52 12.34 9.82
C TYR A 75 11.51 13.40 9.37
N GLU A 76 11.31 14.38 10.22
CA GLU A 76 10.56 15.58 9.90
C GLU A 76 11.54 16.70 9.59
N ARG A 77 11.18 17.56 8.63
CA ARG A 77 11.98 18.75 8.35
C ARG A 77 11.81 19.75 9.48
N GLU A 78 12.86 20.49 9.78
CA GLU A 78 12.85 21.41 10.90
C GLU A 78 12.19 22.75 10.56
N ARG A 79 12.31 23.17 9.30
CA ARG A 79 11.86 24.50 8.86
C ARG A 79 10.65 24.41 7.94
N PRO A 80 9.63 25.27 8.16
CA PRO A 80 8.50 25.40 7.24
C PRO A 80 8.95 25.72 5.82
N GLY A 81 8.36 25.04 4.83
CA GLY A 81 8.67 25.22 3.41
C GLY A 81 9.91 24.50 2.90
N GLU A 82 10.73 23.93 3.79
CA GLU A 82 11.92 23.15 3.37
C GLU A 82 11.57 21.97 2.47
N LEU A 83 10.43 21.32 2.73
CA LEU A 83 9.89 20.25 1.90
C LEU A 83 8.37 20.24 1.92
N VAL A 84 7.76 20.39 0.76
CA VAL A 84 6.31 20.26 0.58
C VAL A 84 6.02 19.03 -0.26
N HIS A 85 5.27 18.09 0.28
CA HIS A 85 4.78 16.92 -0.43
C HIS A 85 3.62 17.31 -1.32
N VAL A 86 3.63 16.91 -2.59
CA VAL A 86 2.56 17.19 -3.55
C VAL A 86 2.10 15.90 -4.20
N ASP A 87 0.79 15.68 -4.23
CA ASP A 87 0.16 14.50 -4.82
C ASP A 87 -1.07 14.90 -5.65
N CYS A 88 -1.47 14.03 -6.57
CA CYS A 88 -2.69 14.16 -7.35
C CYS A 88 -3.54 12.91 -7.18
N LYS A 89 -4.78 13.06 -6.71
CA LYS A 89 -5.75 11.98 -6.53
C LYS A 89 -6.90 12.10 -7.51
N LYS A 90 -7.13 11.03 -8.24
CA LYS A 90 -8.29 10.86 -9.12
C LYS A 90 -9.47 10.32 -8.32
N LEU A 91 -10.54 11.10 -8.20
CA LEU A 91 -11.77 10.73 -7.49
C LEU A 91 -12.93 10.60 -8.46
N GLY A 92 -13.76 9.58 -8.27
CA GLY A 92 -15.04 9.48 -8.99
C GLY A 92 -16.02 10.53 -8.50
N ARG A 93 -16.66 11.26 -9.41
CA ARG A 93 -17.76 12.15 -9.06
C ARG A 93 -18.96 11.36 -8.56
N ILE A 94 -19.62 11.88 -7.52
CA ILE A 94 -20.87 11.33 -7.00
C ILE A 94 -21.96 12.29 -7.43
N LEU A 95 -22.82 11.86 -8.36
CA LEU A 95 -23.95 12.68 -8.86
C LEU A 95 -25.20 12.54 -7.99
N ALA A 96 -25.36 11.39 -7.33
CA ALA A 96 -26.45 11.12 -6.41
C ALA A 96 -26.01 10.11 -5.34
N PRO A 97 -26.64 10.09 -4.15
CA PRO A 97 -26.37 9.07 -3.13
C PRO A 97 -26.60 7.67 -3.71
N GLY A 98 -25.63 6.78 -3.48
CA GLY A 98 -25.74 5.38 -3.91
C GLY A 98 -26.68 4.57 -3.00
N HIS A 99 -27.05 3.36 -3.44
CA HIS A 99 -27.96 2.46 -2.73
C HIS A 99 -27.52 2.12 -1.29
N ARG A 100 -26.24 2.23 -0.95
CA ARG A 100 -25.75 2.06 0.42
C ARG A 100 -26.23 3.16 1.37
N VAL A 101 -26.56 4.33 0.85
CA VAL A 101 -27.09 5.48 1.61
C VAL A 101 -28.60 5.50 1.56
N THR A 102 -29.19 5.26 0.37
CA THR A 102 -30.65 5.31 0.17
C THR A 102 -31.37 4.03 0.61
N GLY A 103 -30.67 2.91 0.75
CA GLY A 103 -31.27 1.59 1.00
C GLY A 103 -31.95 0.97 -0.22
N ASP A 104 -32.12 1.72 -1.29
CA ASP A 104 -32.86 1.30 -2.49
C ASP A 104 -31.90 0.99 -3.65
N ARG A 105 -31.84 -0.29 -4.02
CA ARG A 105 -30.99 -0.78 -5.12
C ARG A 105 -31.55 -0.45 -6.52
N SER A 106 -32.81 -0.05 -6.61
CA SER A 106 -33.42 0.37 -7.90
C SER A 106 -32.93 1.76 -8.33
N GLN A 107 -32.55 2.59 -7.37
CA GLN A 107 -32.01 3.93 -7.63
C GLN A 107 -30.52 3.81 -8.08
N ARG A 108 -30.32 3.71 -9.37
CA ARG A 108 -29.01 3.83 -9.96
C ARG A 108 -28.76 5.31 -10.29
N ALA A 109 -27.65 5.87 -9.81
CA ALA A 109 -27.18 7.14 -10.33
C ALA A 109 -26.94 6.97 -11.85
N GLY A 110 -27.89 7.46 -12.64
CA GLY A 110 -27.82 7.38 -14.11
C GLY A 110 -26.73 8.29 -14.64
N GLY A 111 -25.95 7.82 -15.62
CA GLY A 111 -25.00 8.61 -16.35
C GLY A 111 -23.52 8.40 -15.97
N LYS A 112 -22.63 8.87 -16.83
CA LYS A 112 -21.18 8.86 -16.59
C LYS A 112 -20.85 10.03 -15.67
N ALA A 113 -20.68 9.79 -14.37
CA ALA A 113 -20.35 10.81 -13.40
C ALA A 113 -19.01 11.52 -13.69
N GLY A 114 -18.11 10.86 -14.43
CA GLY A 114 -16.78 11.39 -14.72
C GLY A 114 -15.86 11.38 -13.50
N TRP A 115 -14.78 12.12 -13.61
CA TRP A 115 -13.72 12.18 -12.62
C TRP A 115 -13.47 13.61 -12.17
N LEU A 116 -12.94 13.72 -10.97
CA LEU A 116 -12.42 14.94 -10.38
C LEU A 116 -11.00 14.67 -9.95
N TYR A 117 -10.10 15.59 -10.18
CA TYR A 117 -8.70 15.46 -9.79
C TYR A 117 -8.40 16.42 -8.66
N VAL A 118 -7.98 15.87 -7.53
CA VAL A 118 -7.62 16.66 -6.35
C VAL A 118 -6.10 16.72 -6.29
N PHE A 119 -5.55 17.90 -6.46
CA PHE A 119 -4.16 18.17 -6.14
C PHE A 119 -4.10 18.59 -4.68
N ALA A 120 -3.21 17.97 -3.93
CA ALA A 120 -3.00 18.23 -2.51
C ALA A 120 -1.52 18.42 -2.23
N ALA A 121 -1.24 19.32 -1.30
CA ALA A 121 0.10 19.57 -0.80
C ALA A 121 0.08 19.62 0.71
N ILE A 122 1.18 19.18 1.34
CA ILE A 122 1.38 19.29 2.79
C ILE A 122 2.84 19.64 3.08
N ASP A 123 3.05 20.65 3.89
CA ASP A 123 4.37 20.99 4.38
C ASP A 123 4.84 19.97 5.43
N ASP A 124 6.06 19.48 5.27
CA ASP A 124 6.58 18.40 6.12
C ASP A 124 6.81 18.85 7.56
N ALA A 125 7.20 20.09 7.79
CA ALA A 125 7.48 20.64 9.11
C ALA A 125 6.19 21.01 9.87
N THR A 126 5.32 21.79 9.26
CA THR A 126 4.13 22.35 9.93
C THR A 126 2.88 21.49 9.81
N ARG A 127 2.87 20.54 8.88
CA ARG A 127 1.68 19.77 8.46
C ARG A 127 0.57 20.64 7.87
N LEU A 128 0.85 21.90 7.56
CA LEU A 128 -0.10 22.77 6.89
C LEU A 128 -0.42 22.20 5.50
N GLY A 129 -1.70 21.90 5.27
CA GLY A 129 -2.18 21.30 4.03
C GLY A 129 -2.87 22.34 3.13
N PHE A 130 -2.72 22.15 1.81
CA PHE A 130 -3.42 22.90 0.79
C PHE A 130 -3.95 21.97 -0.28
N ALA A 131 -5.20 22.09 -0.69
CA ALA A 131 -5.78 21.25 -1.73
C ALA A 131 -6.70 22.05 -2.66
N ARG A 132 -6.75 21.64 -3.93
CA ARG A 132 -7.63 22.18 -4.98
C ARG A 132 -8.08 21.09 -5.94
N THR A 133 -9.22 21.31 -6.55
CA THR A 133 -9.80 20.40 -7.54
C THR A 133 -9.65 20.95 -8.94
N TYR A 134 -9.31 20.08 -9.88
CA TYR A 134 -9.15 20.39 -11.30
C TYR A 134 -9.90 19.39 -12.16
N PRO A 135 -10.24 19.74 -13.41
CA PRO A 135 -10.96 18.85 -14.32
C PRO A 135 -10.14 17.67 -14.82
N ASP A 136 -8.81 17.79 -14.79
CA ASP A 136 -7.88 16.79 -15.30
C ASP A 136 -6.55 16.77 -14.50
N GLU A 137 -5.72 15.77 -14.79
CA GLU A 137 -4.36 15.63 -14.26
C GLU A 137 -3.30 16.07 -15.28
N SER A 138 -3.57 17.11 -16.02
CA SER A 138 -2.63 17.66 -16.99
C SER A 138 -1.50 18.46 -16.33
N ALA A 139 -0.42 18.67 -17.09
CA ALA A 139 0.64 19.56 -16.63
C ALA A 139 0.16 21.01 -16.44
N ALA A 140 -0.87 21.43 -17.19
CA ALA A 140 -1.46 22.76 -17.03
C ALA A 140 -2.18 22.91 -15.68
N SER A 141 -3.01 21.91 -15.31
CA SER A 141 -3.67 21.84 -14.01
C SER A 141 -2.66 21.80 -12.85
N ALA A 142 -1.59 21.02 -13.00
CA ALA A 142 -0.52 20.95 -11.99
C ALA A 142 0.18 22.32 -11.82
N ILE A 143 0.47 23.03 -12.91
CA ILE A 143 1.11 24.36 -12.87
C ILE A 143 0.16 25.38 -12.24
N ALA A 144 -1.13 25.37 -12.60
CA ALA A 144 -2.11 26.23 -11.96
C ALA A 144 -2.21 25.98 -10.46
N PHE A 145 -2.16 24.69 -10.04
CA PHE A 145 -2.08 24.33 -8.64
C PHE A 145 -0.81 24.87 -7.96
N LEU A 146 0.36 24.79 -8.61
CA LEU A 146 1.62 25.35 -8.08
C LEU A 146 1.50 26.86 -7.82
N GLU A 147 0.93 27.61 -8.74
CA GLU A 147 0.74 29.05 -8.58
C GLU A 147 -0.13 29.40 -7.36
N GLU A 148 -1.21 28.64 -7.16
CA GLU A 148 -2.08 28.82 -6.01
C GLU A 148 -1.41 28.37 -4.70
N LEU A 149 -0.65 27.29 -4.76
CA LEU A 149 0.11 26.73 -3.63
C LEU A 149 1.15 27.73 -3.13
N VAL A 150 1.97 28.30 -4.03
CA VAL A 150 2.98 29.30 -3.66
C VAL A 150 2.33 30.51 -3.02
N ARG A 151 1.25 31.02 -3.62
CA ARG A 151 0.48 32.14 -3.04
C ARG A 151 -0.11 31.82 -1.67
N PHE A 152 -0.59 30.58 -1.48
CA PHE A 152 -1.14 30.13 -0.20
C PHE A 152 -0.07 30.10 0.87
N TYR A 153 1.05 29.43 0.64
CA TYR A 153 2.13 29.32 1.65
C TYR A 153 2.77 30.70 1.95
N ASN A 154 2.98 31.53 0.95
CA ASN A 154 3.51 32.89 1.16
C ASN A 154 2.61 33.72 2.09
N ARG A 155 1.27 33.61 1.99
CA ARG A 155 0.35 34.27 2.91
C ARG A 155 0.46 33.81 4.36
N HIS A 156 1.02 32.62 4.58
CA HIS A 156 1.29 32.07 5.91
C HIS A 156 2.75 32.27 6.34
N GLY A 157 3.51 33.11 5.62
CA GLY A 157 4.92 33.36 5.90
C GLY A 157 5.86 32.20 5.60
N ILE A 158 5.39 31.23 4.81
CA ILE A 158 6.16 30.03 4.44
C ILE A 158 6.65 30.18 3.01
N VAL A 159 7.97 30.17 2.82
CA VAL A 159 8.61 30.15 1.50
C VAL A 159 8.91 28.70 1.12
N VAL A 160 8.31 28.24 0.03
CA VAL A 160 8.52 26.86 -0.45
C VAL A 160 9.89 26.75 -1.12
N GLU A 161 10.80 26.00 -0.50
CA GLU A 161 12.15 25.77 -1.03
C GLU A 161 12.20 24.54 -1.94
N ARG A 162 11.40 23.50 -1.61
CA ARG A 162 11.47 22.21 -2.30
C ARG A 162 10.10 21.51 -2.31
N VAL A 163 9.78 20.86 -3.44
CA VAL A 163 8.62 19.98 -3.54
C VAL A 163 9.03 18.54 -3.77
N LEU A 164 8.30 17.60 -3.17
CA LEU A 164 8.42 16.17 -3.42
C LEU A 164 7.14 15.69 -4.11
N THR A 165 7.29 15.08 -5.30
CA THR A 165 6.18 14.50 -6.06
C THR A 165 6.45 13.03 -6.35
N ASP A 166 5.43 12.30 -6.75
CA ASP A 166 5.58 11.03 -7.44
C ASP A 166 6.11 11.22 -8.88
N ASN A 167 6.15 10.12 -9.65
CA ASN A 167 6.58 10.14 -11.05
C ASN A 167 5.40 10.33 -12.02
N GLY A 168 4.26 10.86 -11.56
CA GLY A 168 3.08 11.11 -12.36
C GLY A 168 3.34 11.96 -13.60
N THR A 169 2.51 11.76 -14.62
CA THR A 169 2.69 12.42 -15.93
C THR A 169 2.58 13.94 -15.86
N CYS A 170 1.76 14.47 -14.95
CA CYS A 170 1.59 15.90 -14.69
C CYS A 170 2.82 16.57 -14.06
N PHE A 171 3.67 15.79 -13.34
CA PHE A 171 4.86 16.27 -12.64
C PHE A 171 6.16 16.07 -13.44
N LYS A 172 6.11 16.15 -14.79
CA LYS A 172 7.27 15.99 -15.65
C LYS A 172 7.96 17.35 -15.95
N ARG A 173 8.55 17.47 -17.15
CA ARG A 173 9.39 18.61 -17.54
C ARG A 173 8.73 19.97 -17.32
N ARG A 174 7.51 20.19 -17.81
CA ARG A 174 6.81 21.48 -17.68
C ARG A 174 6.56 21.90 -16.22
N TRP A 175 6.23 20.93 -15.35
CA TRP A 175 6.13 21.14 -13.91
C TRP A 175 7.47 21.57 -13.32
N ALA A 176 8.56 20.86 -13.66
CA ALA A 176 9.90 21.18 -13.15
C ALA A 176 10.36 22.57 -13.59
N GLU A 177 10.10 22.94 -14.84
CA GLU A 177 10.37 24.29 -15.39
C GLU A 177 9.60 25.36 -14.59
N ALA A 178 8.31 25.14 -14.32
CA ALA A 178 7.49 26.07 -13.51
C ALA A 178 8.02 26.19 -12.07
N CYS A 179 8.37 25.07 -11.41
CA CYS A 179 8.99 25.10 -10.09
C CYS A 179 10.30 25.89 -10.09
N THR A 180 11.15 25.69 -11.10
CA THR A 180 12.41 26.43 -11.26
C THR A 180 12.14 27.94 -11.42
N GLY A 181 11.10 28.34 -12.14
CA GLY A 181 10.68 29.73 -12.27
C GLY A 181 10.32 30.39 -10.93
N HIS A 182 9.87 29.62 -9.96
CA HIS A 182 9.63 30.06 -8.58
C HIS A 182 10.82 29.88 -7.63
N GLY A 183 11.98 29.40 -8.11
CA GLY A 183 13.14 29.06 -7.27
C GLY A 183 12.96 27.80 -6.44
N ILE A 184 11.97 26.95 -6.78
CA ILE A 184 11.61 25.75 -6.04
C ILE A 184 12.33 24.52 -6.62
N ALA A 185 13.07 23.79 -5.78
CA ALA A 185 13.74 22.56 -6.17
C ALA A 185 12.74 21.38 -6.23
N VAL A 186 12.81 20.56 -7.28
CA VAL A 186 11.94 19.37 -7.42
C VAL A 186 12.67 18.11 -6.99
N ARG A 187 12.04 17.33 -6.12
CA ARG A 187 12.43 15.97 -5.76
C ARG A 187 11.34 15.00 -6.23
N LYS A 188 11.74 13.79 -6.59
CA LYS A 188 10.83 12.71 -6.98
C LYS A 188 11.04 11.52 -6.08
N THR A 189 9.93 10.79 -5.79
CA THR A 189 10.00 9.52 -5.09
C THR A 189 10.78 8.50 -5.93
N ARG A 190 11.46 7.57 -5.27
CA ARG A 190 12.08 6.44 -5.97
C ARG A 190 11.00 5.59 -6.64
N PRO A 191 11.25 5.05 -7.84
CA PRO A 191 10.31 4.13 -8.48
C PRO A 191 9.92 3.00 -7.53
N TYR A 192 8.63 2.62 -7.53
CA TYR A 192 8.05 1.56 -6.68
C TYR A 192 8.18 1.78 -5.16
N ARG A 193 8.42 3.01 -4.69
CA ARG A 193 8.43 3.37 -3.27
C ARG A 193 7.49 4.56 -2.98
N PRO A 194 6.17 4.37 -3.12
CA PRO A 194 5.18 5.44 -2.91
C PRO A 194 5.11 5.91 -1.45
N GLN A 195 5.60 5.10 -0.51
CA GLN A 195 5.57 5.43 0.94
C GLN A 195 6.38 6.67 1.31
N THR A 196 7.23 7.16 0.41
CA THR A 196 8.05 8.36 0.66
C THR A 196 7.27 9.65 0.41
N ASN A 197 6.15 9.58 -0.34
CA ASN A 197 5.20 10.69 -0.51
C ASN A 197 4.01 10.40 0.41
N GLY A 198 4.05 10.97 1.58
CA GLY A 198 3.12 10.68 2.66
C GLY A 198 1.72 11.21 2.44
#